data_c83d9148fff6fada2b8cecaa66defe09
#
_entry.id   c83d9148fff6fada2b8cecaa66defe09
#
_cell.length_a   1.000
_cell.length_b   1.000
_cell.length_c   1.000
_cell.angle_alpha   90.00
_cell.angle_beta   90.00
_cell.angle_gamma   90.00
#
_symmetry.space_group_name_H-M   'P 1'
#
loop_
_entity.id
_entity.type
_entity.pdbx_description
1 polymer ?
#
loop_
_entity_poly.entity_id
_entity_poly.type
_entity_poly.pdbx_seq_one_letter_code
_entity_poly.pdbx_strand_id
1 'polypeptide(L)'
;MKRPHRHRGVLVPAVVGLALALSACSSGDSNGSGASSTAASSAGESAAGTATATAGAPFGPGCAAVPAEGPGSFAAMAGVPVVTAASGNPALSTLVQALTTANLVDSLNTTPELTVLAPANPAFDAVPPDTLKTVQADNAQLTALLLHHVIQGRLTPDRLAGKHTTLNNDVVTIEGSGDRFTIAGEGTLSGTAASVICGNVPTANATVYVIDQVLKPTAP
;
A
#
# COMPACT_ATOMS: atom_id res chain seq x y z
N MET A 1 12.02 -49.47 -5.63
CA MET A 1 10.70 -49.95 -5.19
C MET A 1 9.68 -48.83 -5.40
N LYS A 2 8.83 -49.01 -6.39
CA LYS A 2 7.80 -48.04 -6.84
C LYS A 2 6.50 -48.26 -6.06
N ARG A 3 5.90 -47.19 -5.48
CA ARG A 3 4.52 -47.24 -4.99
C ARG A 3 3.69 -46.15 -5.65
N PRO A 4 2.58 -46.48 -6.28
CA PRO A 4 1.65 -45.50 -6.88
C PRO A 4 0.61 -45.03 -5.86
N HIS A 5 0.35 -43.76 -5.75
CA HIS A 5 -0.79 -43.24 -5.02
C HIS A 5 -1.96 -42.90 -5.96
N ARG A 6 -3.08 -43.50 -5.61
CA ARG A 6 -4.38 -43.50 -6.29
C ARG A 6 -5.06 -42.11 -6.20
N HIS A 7 -5.52 -41.64 -7.35
CA HIS A 7 -6.50 -40.57 -7.45
C HIS A 7 -7.86 -41.06 -6.92
N ARG A 8 -8.43 -40.31 -5.99
CA ARG A 8 -9.86 -40.39 -5.67
C ARG A 8 -10.51 -39.10 -6.15
N GLY A 9 -11.29 -39.22 -7.23
CA GLY A 9 -12.17 -38.19 -7.71
C GLY A 9 -13.35 -38.02 -6.74
N VAL A 10 -13.71 -36.80 -6.50
CA VAL A 10 -14.97 -36.42 -5.85
C VAL A 10 -15.79 -35.59 -6.85
N LEU A 11 -16.88 -36.18 -7.24
CA LEU A 11 -17.96 -35.58 -8.03
C LEU A 11 -18.76 -34.60 -7.12
N VAL A 12 -18.97 -33.38 -7.63
CA VAL A 12 -19.88 -32.40 -7.01
C VAL A 12 -21.09 -32.21 -7.95
N PRO A 13 -22.32 -32.37 -7.47
CA PRO A 13 -23.51 -32.10 -8.29
C PRO A 13 -23.88 -30.61 -8.30
N ALA A 14 -24.27 -30.13 -9.47
CA ALA A 14 -24.86 -28.83 -9.72
C ALA A 14 -26.28 -28.76 -9.13
N VAL A 15 -26.59 -27.65 -8.48
CA VAL A 15 -27.99 -27.28 -8.17
C VAL A 15 -28.30 -25.93 -8.83
N VAL A 16 -29.20 -26.00 -9.78
CA VAL A 16 -29.83 -24.87 -10.47
C VAL A 16 -30.99 -24.36 -9.60
N GLY A 17 -31.00 -23.08 -9.33
CA GLY A 17 -32.12 -22.42 -8.63
C GLY A 17 -32.42 -21.07 -9.29
N LEU A 18 -33.43 -21.06 -10.15
CA LEU A 18 -34.03 -19.92 -10.84
C LEU A 18 -35.15 -19.33 -9.97
N ALA A 19 -35.13 -18.06 -9.63
CA ALA A 19 -36.28 -17.33 -9.13
C ALA A 19 -36.29 -15.88 -9.63
N LEU A 20 -37.23 -15.62 -10.55
CA LEU A 20 -37.66 -14.30 -10.99
C LEU A 20 -38.71 -13.75 -10.00
N ALA A 21 -38.59 -12.49 -9.64
CA ALA A 21 -39.72 -11.72 -9.10
C ALA A 21 -39.70 -10.29 -9.63
N LEU A 22 -40.64 -10.01 -10.50
CA LEU A 22 -41.07 -8.67 -10.93
C LEU A 22 -42.09 -8.11 -9.90
N SER A 23 -42.01 -6.82 -9.58
CA SER A 23 -43.14 -5.98 -9.18
C SER A 23 -42.69 -4.53 -9.31
N ALA A 24 -43.14 -3.79 -10.27
CA ALA A 24 -44.42 -3.12 -10.49
C ALA A 24 -44.52 -1.75 -9.82
N CYS A 25 -44.72 -0.77 -10.72
CA CYS A 25 -44.98 0.64 -10.57
C CYS A 25 -46.00 1.06 -9.51
N SER A 26 -45.83 2.25 -8.96
CA SER A 26 -46.99 3.09 -8.60
C SER A 26 -46.62 4.56 -8.78
N SER A 27 -47.35 5.17 -9.69
CA SER A 27 -47.44 6.62 -9.92
C SER A 27 -48.38 7.24 -8.86
N GLY A 28 -48.03 8.44 -8.42
CA GLY A 28 -48.87 9.24 -7.55
C GLY A 28 -48.57 10.71 -7.73
N ASP A 29 -49.34 11.38 -8.62
CA ASP A 29 -49.45 12.82 -8.75
C ASP A 29 -50.09 13.43 -7.50
N SER A 30 -49.59 14.54 -7.01
CA SER A 30 -50.43 15.59 -6.43
C SER A 30 -49.66 16.91 -6.28
N ASN A 31 -50.12 17.83 -7.03
CA ASN A 31 -50.00 19.26 -7.11
C ASN A 31 -50.09 20.01 -5.75
N GLY A 32 -49.21 21.02 -5.54
CA GLY A 32 -49.30 21.93 -4.40
C GLY A 32 -48.37 23.12 -4.54
N SER A 33 -48.89 24.21 -5.12
CA SER A 33 -48.25 25.52 -5.21
C SER A 33 -47.88 26.12 -3.85
N GLY A 34 -46.69 26.75 -3.74
CA GLY A 34 -46.36 27.60 -2.62
C GLY A 34 -45.00 28.31 -2.88
N ALA A 35 -45.09 29.57 -3.29
CA ALA A 35 -43.97 30.44 -3.57
C ALA A 35 -43.23 30.87 -2.29
N SER A 36 -41.93 31.12 -2.41
CA SER A 36 -41.14 32.28 -2.07
C SER A 36 -39.72 31.97 -1.59
N SER A 37 -38.81 32.41 -2.43
CA SER A 37 -37.60 33.22 -2.16
C SER A 37 -36.50 32.73 -1.21
N THR A 38 -35.38 32.74 -1.78
CA THR A 38 -34.10 33.38 -1.48
C THR A 38 -32.94 32.47 -1.16
N ALA A 39 -31.90 32.79 -1.87
CA ALA A 39 -30.47 32.73 -1.59
C ALA A 39 -29.70 31.45 -2.01
N ALA A 40 -28.99 31.71 -3.07
CA ALA A 40 -27.85 31.00 -3.60
C ALA A 40 -26.85 30.50 -2.56
N SER A 41 -26.42 29.27 -2.74
CA SER A 41 -25.05 28.89 -2.51
C SER A 41 -24.68 27.80 -3.51
N SER A 42 -23.95 28.25 -4.51
CA SER A 42 -23.30 27.38 -5.48
C SER A 42 -22.23 26.55 -4.77
N ALA A 43 -22.55 25.33 -4.40
CA ALA A 43 -21.54 24.32 -4.10
C ALA A 43 -21.22 23.62 -5.43
N GLY A 44 -20.08 23.98 -5.98
CA GLY A 44 -19.50 23.28 -7.13
C GLY A 44 -19.29 21.81 -6.81
N GLU A 45 -20.10 20.99 -7.42
CA GLU A 45 -19.93 19.54 -7.45
C GLU A 45 -18.76 19.22 -8.37
N SER A 46 -17.57 19.15 -7.76
CA SER A 46 -16.40 18.53 -8.41
C SER A 46 -16.70 17.05 -8.55
N ALA A 47 -16.92 16.60 -9.77
CA ALA A 47 -17.02 15.21 -10.12
C ALA A 47 -15.73 14.50 -9.70
N ALA A 48 -15.74 13.89 -8.53
CA ALA A 48 -14.71 12.97 -8.10
C ALA A 48 -14.80 11.69 -8.93
N GLY A 49 -13.81 11.47 -9.76
CA GLY A 49 -13.61 10.20 -10.45
C GLY A 49 -13.60 9.07 -9.43
N THR A 50 -14.35 8.04 -9.74
CA THR A 50 -14.55 6.83 -8.94
C THR A 50 -13.24 6.06 -8.81
N ALA A 51 -12.45 6.36 -7.80
CA ALA A 51 -11.42 5.48 -7.30
C ALA A 51 -12.06 4.67 -6.16
N THR A 52 -12.56 3.50 -6.47
CA THR A 52 -13.07 2.56 -5.47
C THR A 52 -11.88 1.96 -4.73
N ALA A 53 -11.37 2.67 -3.76
CA ALA A 53 -10.54 2.09 -2.72
C ALA A 53 -11.20 2.50 -1.40
N THR A 54 -11.90 1.58 -0.78
CA THR A 54 -12.29 1.68 0.63
C THR A 54 -11.01 1.48 1.46
N ALA A 55 -10.05 2.35 1.27
CA ALA A 55 -8.91 2.48 2.13
C ALA A 55 -9.32 3.45 3.23
N GLY A 56 -9.27 3.03 4.47
CA GLY A 56 -9.40 3.94 5.61
C GLY A 56 -8.41 5.11 5.45
N ALA A 57 -8.62 6.19 6.18
CA ALA A 57 -7.72 7.34 6.13
C ALA A 57 -6.27 6.93 6.49
N PRO A 58 -5.25 7.64 5.97
CA PRO A 58 -3.88 7.49 6.43
C PRO A 58 -3.79 7.70 7.96
N PHE A 59 -2.94 6.93 8.63
CA PHE A 59 -2.81 6.94 10.09
C PHE A 59 -1.34 6.96 10.52
N GLY A 60 -1.12 7.35 11.77
CA GLY A 60 0.19 7.37 12.40
C GLY A 60 0.79 8.77 12.55
N PRO A 61 1.69 8.96 13.53
CA PRO A 61 2.23 10.28 13.89
C PRO A 61 3.10 10.91 12.78
N GLY A 62 3.77 10.10 11.97
CA GLY A 62 4.60 10.56 10.86
C GLY A 62 3.81 11.11 9.68
N CYS A 63 2.49 10.86 9.62
CA CYS A 63 1.63 11.43 8.60
C CYS A 63 1.55 12.97 8.69
N ALA A 64 1.81 13.54 9.86
CA ALA A 64 1.87 15.00 10.04
C ALA A 64 3.03 15.66 9.26
N ALA A 65 4.06 14.89 8.88
CA ALA A 65 5.15 15.36 8.04
C ALA A 65 4.83 15.37 6.56
N VAL A 66 3.69 14.80 6.15
CA VAL A 66 3.21 14.82 4.77
C VAL A 66 2.56 16.17 4.49
N PRO A 67 2.94 16.89 3.42
CA PRO A 67 2.31 18.16 3.08
C PRO A 67 0.80 18.00 2.88
N ALA A 68 0.03 18.99 3.38
CA ALA A 68 -1.42 19.02 3.17
C ALA A 68 -1.80 19.23 1.70
N GLU A 69 -0.96 19.95 0.97
CA GLU A 69 -1.17 20.33 -0.43
C GLU A 69 0.11 20.16 -1.25
N GLY A 70 -0.01 20.13 -2.57
CA GLY A 70 1.12 20.00 -3.49
C GLY A 70 1.49 18.56 -3.85
N PRO A 71 2.57 18.36 -4.61
CA PRO A 71 2.92 17.05 -5.20
C PRO A 71 3.13 15.91 -4.20
N GLY A 72 3.56 16.23 -2.97
CA GLY A 72 3.77 15.27 -1.88
C GLY A 72 2.55 15.04 -0.99
N SER A 73 1.40 15.69 -1.24
CA SER A 73 0.18 15.50 -0.45
C SER A 73 -0.48 14.15 -0.71
N PHE A 74 -1.26 13.66 0.25
CA PHE A 74 -2.01 12.41 0.08
C PHE A 74 -2.90 12.40 -1.15
N ALA A 75 -3.56 13.52 -1.45
CA ALA A 75 -4.42 13.65 -2.62
C ALA A 75 -3.64 13.55 -3.94
N ALA A 76 -2.47 14.19 -4.01
CA ALA A 76 -1.61 14.12 -5.19
C ALA A 76 -1.00 12.72 -5.37
N MET A 77 -0.58 12.08 -4.28
CA MET A 77 0.00 10.73 -4.30
C MET A 77 -1.01 9.67 -4.77
N ALA A 78 -2.28 9.81 -4.42
CA ALA A 78 -3.33 8.85 -4.80
C ALA A 78 -3.51 8.71 -6.33
N GLY A 79 -3.22 9.75 -7.09
CA GLY A 79 -3.39 9.80 -8.54
C GLY A 79 -2.18 9.36 -9.37
N VAL A 80 -1.03 9.09 -8.74
CA VAL A 80 0.23 8.78 -9.44
C VAL A 80 0.85 7.47 -8.95
N PRO A 81 1.68 6.80 -9.78
CA PRO A 81 2.37 5.57 -9.39
C PRO A 81 3.28 5.77 -8.19
N VAL A 82 3.56 4.68 -7.47
CA VAL A 82 4.18 4.69 -6.14
C VAL A 82 5.54 5.40 -6.08
N VAL A 83 6.45 5.18 -7.03
CA VAL A 83 7.76 5.84 -7.00
C VAL A 83 7.64 7.32 -7.38
N THR A 84 6.72 7.65 -8.29
CA THR A 84 6.40 9.04 -8.63
C THR A 84 5.79 9.76 -7.42
N ALA A 85 4.89 9.12 -6.69
CA ALA A 85 4.35 9.63 -5.43
C ALA A 85 5.45 9.88 -4.38
N ALA A 86 6.35 8.90 -4.19
CA ALA A 86 7.46 9.00 -3.26
C ALA A 86 8.43 10.14 -3.62
N SER A 87 8.67 10.39 -4.92
CA SER A 87 9.58 11.46 -5.37
C SER A 87 9.06 12.87 -5.05
N GLY A 88 7.75 13.01 -4.88
CA GLY A 88 7.11 14.26 -4.41
C GLY A 88 7.24 14.49 -2.90
N ASN A 89 7.67 13.48 -2.14
CA ASN A 89 7.79 13.56 -0.68
C ASN A 89 9.26 13.67 -0.23
N PRO A 90 9.68 14.80 0.35
CA PRO A 90 11.08 14.99 0.76
C PRO A 90 11.56 14.01 1.84
N ALA A 91 10.64 13.44 2.65
CA ALA A 91 10.98 12.45 3.67
C ALA A 91 11.39 11.08 3.09
N LEU A 92 11.15 10.83 1.80
CA LEU A 92 11.46 9.59 1.09
C LEU A 92 12.56 9.76 0.03
N SER A 93 13.25 10.89 0.01
CA SER A 93 14.26 11.22 -1.03
C SER A 93 15.39 10.20 -1.11
N THR A 94 15.87 9.68 0.01
CA THR A 94 16.92 8.65 0.07
C THR A 94 16.44 7.33 -0.54
N LEU A 95 15.19 6.93 -0.27
CA LEU A 95 14.58 5.75 -0.86
C LEU A 95 14.47 5.89 -2.39
N VAL A 96 14.00 7.04 -2.88
CA VAL A 96 13.87 7.31 -4.32
C VAL A 96 15.23 7.26 -5.02
N GLN A 97 16.26 7.80 -4.40
CA GLN A 97 17.63 7.72 -4.91
C GLN A 97 18.11 6.26 -5.01
N ALA A 98 17.87 5.45 -3.97
CA ALA A 98 18.21 4.02 -3.98
C ALA A 98 17.46 3.26 -5.08
N LEU A 99 16.16 3.51 -5.27
CA LEU A 99 15.35 2.91 -6.34
C LEU A 99 15.86 3.29 -7.73
N THR A 100 16.29 4.53 -7.92
CA THR A 100 16.87 5.01 -9.17
C THR A 100 18.20 4.32 -9.45
N THR A 101 19.06 4.18 -8.44
CA THR A 101 20.36 3.49 -8.55
C THR A 101 20.18 2.01 -8.90
N ALA A 102 19.17 1.36 -8.34
CA ALA A 102 18.82 -0.04 -8.62
C ALA A 102 18.05 -0.24 -9.93
N ASN A 103 17.69 0.83 -10.66
CA ASN A 103 16.85 0.80 -11.88
C ASN A 103 15.48 0.14 -11.67
N LEU A 104 14.87 0.29 -10.48
CA LEU A 104 13.58 -0.31 -10.13
C LEU A 104 12.39 0.64 -10.33
N VAL A 105 12.62 1.89 -10.72
CA VAL A 105 11.58 2.93 -10.84
C VAL A 105 10.45 2.49 -11.77
N ASP A 106 10.78 2.10 -13.01
CA ASP A 106 9.79 1.71 -14.00
C ASP A 106 9.07 0.42 -13.63
N SER A 107 9.82 -0.56 -13.11
CA SER A 107 9.25 -1.84 -12.68
C SER A 107 8.20 -1.65 -11.58
N LEU A 108 8.49 -0.85 -10.56
CA LEU A 108 7.55 -0.61 -9.47
C LEU A 108 6.39 0.30 -9.87
N ASN A 109 6.59 1.24 -10.79
CA ASN A 109 5.52 2.10 -11.28
C ASN A 109 4.52 1.36 -12.19
N THR A 110 4.97 0.33 -12.89
CA THR A 110 4.13 -0.46 -13.81
C THR A 110 3.52 -1.71 -13.17
N THR A 111 4.07 -2.18 -12.06
CA THR A 111 3.51 -3.34 -11.34
C THR A 111 2.24 -2.92 -10.59
N PRO A 112 1.09 -3.56 -10.85
CA PRO A 112 -0.15 -3.26 -10.16
C PRO A 112 -0.20 -3.95 -8.79
N GLU A 113 -1.07 -3.43 -7.93
CA GLU A 113 -1.46 -4.05 -6.67
C GLU A 113 -0.25 -4.36 -5.75
N LEU A 114 0.44 -3.31 -5.28
CA LEU A 114 1.57 -3.45 -4.37
C LEU A 114 1.26 -2.89 -2.98
N THR A 115 1.97 -3.40 -1.99
CA THR A 115 2.16 -2.75 -0.68
C THR A 115 3.63 -2.45 -0.50
N VAL A 116 3.95 -1.19 -0.26
CA VAL A 116 5.34 -0.73 -0.11
C VAL A 116 5.61 -0.29 1.32
N LEU A 117 6.57 -0.95 1.96
CA LEU A 117 7.12 -0.56 3.25
C LEU A 117 8.24 0.46 2.99
N ALA A 118 7.95 1.75 3.01
CA ALA A 118 8.86 2.82 2.61
C ALA A 118 9.67 3.34 3.80
N PRO A 119 10.97 3.05 3.91
CA PRO A 119 11.80 3.62 4.97
C PRO A 119 11.97 5.14 4.73
N ALA A 120 11.70 5.92 5.78
CA ALA A 120 11.93 7.37 5.77
C ALA A 120 13.44 7.68 5.83
N ASN A 121 13.84 8.90 5.47
CA ASN A 121 15.25 9.30 5.49
C ASN A 121 15.94 8.98 6.83
N PRO A 122 15.36 9.26 8.02
CA PRO A 122 15.97 8.88 9.29
C PRO A 122 16.20 7.38 9.47
N ALA A 123 15.43 6.53 8.77
CA ALA A 123 15.64 5.09 8.81
C ALA A 123 17.00 4.68 8.20
N PHE A 124 17.43 5.37 7.15
CA PHE A 124 18.74 5.16 6.54
C PHE A 124 19.87 5.68 7.42
N ASP A 125 19.64 6.79 8.15
CA ASP A 125 20.62 7.34 9.10
C ASP A 125 20.86 6.42 10.30
N ALA A 126 19.87 5.59 10.64
CA ALA A 126 19.97 4.59 11.70
C ALA A 126 20.74 3.32 11.30
N VAL A 127 20.99 3.11 9.99
CA VAL A 127 21.78 1.98 9.50
C VAL A 127 23.26 2.25 9.73
N PRO A 128 24.07 1.29 10.24
CA PRO A 128 25.51 1.45 10.33
C PRO A 128 26.12 1.84 8.98
N PRO A 129 26.96 2.89 8.93
CA PRO A 129 27.44 3.47 7.67
C PRO A 129 28.23 2.49 6.80
N ASP A 130 28.92 1.55 7.40
CA ASP A 130 29.67 0.52 6.65
C ASP A 130 28.72 -0.50 6.01
N THR A 131 27.64 -0.86 6.69
CA THR A 131 26.60 -1.73 6.14
C THR A 131 25.91 -1.04 4.96
N LEU A 132 25.56 0.23 5.11
CA LEU A 132 24.90 1.00 4.05
C LEU A 132 25.79 1.13 2.82
N LYS A 133 27.11 1.43 3.01
CA LYS A 133 28.09 1.48 1.91
C LYS A 133 28.22 0.13 1.20
N THR A 134 28.27 -0.98 1.94
CA THR A 134 28.38 -2.33 1.37
C THR A 134 27.18 -2.65 0.49
N VAL A 135 25.96 -2.38 0.98
CA VAL A 135 24.73 -2.61 0.23
C VAL A 135 24.65 -1.71 -1.00
N GLN A 136 25.03 -0.45 -0.90
CA GLN A 136 25.00 0.49 -2.04
C GLN A 136 26.10 0.18 -3.09
N ALA A 137 27.21 -0.41 -2.70
CA ALA A 137 28.28 -0.81 -3.62
C ALA A 137 27.93 -2.05 -4.45
N ASP A 138 27.00 -2.87 -3.97
CA ASP A 138 26.54 -4.09 -4.64
C ASP A 138 25.07 -3.91 -5.10
N ASN A 139 24.89 -3.72 -6.41
CA ASN A 139 23.58 -3.50 -7.00
C ASN A 139 22.63 -4.69 -6.78
N ALA A 140 23.14 -5.92 -6.71
CA ALA A 140 22.31 -7.10 -6.44
C ALA A 140 21.79 -7.09 -5.00
N GLN A 141 22.62 -6.74 -4.02
CA GLN A 141 22.19 -6.58 -2.63
C GLN A 141 21.24 -5.41 -2.45
N LEU A 142 21.47 -4.28 -3.11
CA LEU A 142 20.57 -3.13 -3.10
C LEU A 142 19.20 -3.49 -3.69
N THR A 143 19.19 -4.19 -4.81
CA THR A 143 17.95 -4.66 -5.45
C THR A 143 17.19 -5.63 -4.54
N ALA A 144 17.85 -6.62 -3.96
CA ALA A 144 17.23 -7.58 -3.04
C ALA A 144 16.65 -6.85 -1.80
N LEU A 145 17.39 -5.90 -1.24
CA LEU A 145 16.92 -5.09 -0.13
C LEU A 145 15.67 -4.28 -0.50
N LEU A 146 15.67 -3.62 -1.64
CA LEU A 146 14.52 -2.81 -2.09
C LEU A 146 13.29 -3.68 -2.40
N LEU A 147 13.48 -4.85 -3.04
CA LEU A 147 12.40 -5.79 -3.32
C LEU A 147 11.84 -6.45 -2.04
N HIS A 148 12.67 -6.59 -0.99
CA HIS A 148 12.20 -7.04 0.33
C HIS A 148 11.24 -6.04 1.00
N HIS A 149 11.31 -4.77 0.66
CA HIS A 149 10.38 -3.74 1.13
C HIS A 149 9.05 -3.71 0.37
N VAL A 150 8.87 -4.55 -0.65
CA VAL A 150 7.68 -4.55 -1.49
C VAL A 150 6.96 -5.89 -1.39
N ILE A 151 5.70 -5.85 -0.99
CA ILE A 151 4.81 -7.00 -0.85
C ILE A 151 3.84 -6.98 -2.03
N GLN A 152 3.59 -8.15 -2.62
CA GLN A 152 2.58 -8.29 -3.66
C GLN A 152 1.16 -8.21 -3.07
N GLY A 153 0.29 -7.45 -3.71
CA GLY A 153 -1.08 -7.20 -3.27
C GLY A 153 -1.21 -5.91 -2.45
N ARG A 154 -2.39 -5.28 -2.55
CA ARG A 154 -2.73 -4.12 -1.70
C ARG A 154 -3.22 -4.63 -0.35
N LEU A 155 -2.47 -4.36 0.69
CA LEU A 155 -2.85 -4.68 2.06
C LEU A 155 -3.52 -3.45 2.70
N THR A 156 -4.71 -3.66 3.22
CA THR A 156 -5.37 -2.73 4.13
C THR A 156 -4.82 -2.91 5.55
N PRO A 157 -4.99 -1.96 6.47
CA PRO A 157 -4.53 -2.09 7.85
C PRO A 157 -4.99 -3.38 8.54
N ASP A 158 -6.23 -3.82 8.27
CA ASP A 158 -6.77 -5.06 8.85
C ASP A 158 -6.07 -6.34 8.38
N ARG A 159 -5.37 -6.26 7.25
CA ARG A 159 -4.66 -7.39 6.61
C ARG A 159 -3.15 -7.24 6.65
N LEU A 160 -2.65 -6.14 7.20
CA LEU A 160 -1.21 -5.84 7.25
C LEU A 160 -0.47 -6.71 8.25
N ALA A 161 -1.10 -7.05 9.39
CA ALA A 161 -0.49 -7.95 10.35
C ALA A 161 -0.41 -9.39 9.82
N GLY A 162 0.71 -10.03 10.04
CA GLY A 162 0.96 -11.41 9.61
C GLY A 162 2.26 -11.59 8.83
N LYS A 163 2.34 -12.73 8.15
CA LYS A 163 3.49 -13.08 7.30
C LYS A 163 3.14 -12.79 5.85
N HIS A 164 3.99 -12.03 5.18
CA HIS A 164 3.80 -11.64 3.79
C HIS A 164 5.03 -11.98 2.97
N THR A 165 4.78 -12.54 1.79
CA THR A 165 5.86 -12.79 0.81
C THR A 165 6.17 -11.49 0.07
N THR A 166 7.44 -11.14 0.03
CA THR A 166 7.94 -9.95 -0.65
C THR A 166 8.24 -10.24 -2.13
N LEU A 167 8.50 -9.20 -2.92
CA LEU A 167 8.97 -9.38 -4.29
C LEU A 167 10.38 -10.00 -4.38
N ASN A 168 11.12 -10.04 -3.27
CA ASN A 168 12.39 -10.77 -3.16
C ASN A 168 12.20 -12.27 -2.90
N ASN A 169 10.96 -12.79 -2.88
CA ASN A 169 10.58 -14.17 -2.54
C ASN A 169 10.95 -14.61 -1.12
N ASP A 170 11.23 -13.70 -0.24
CA ASP A 170 11.40 -13.94 1.19
C ASP A 170 10.16 -13.47 1.97
N VAL A 171 10.18 -13.62 3.30
CA VAL A 171 9.02 -13.35 4.14
C VAL A 171 9.33 -12.23 5.12
N VAL A 172 8.46 -11.23 5.15
CA VAL A 172 8.39 -10.22 6.21
C VAL A 172 7.26 -10.57 7.16
N THR A 173 7.52 -10.49 8.48
CA THR A 173 6.50 -10.67 9.51
C THR A 173 6.19 -9.31 10.13
N ILE A 174 4.92 -8.91 10.04
CA ILE A 174 4.43 -7.65 10.59
C ILE A 174 3.49 -7.97 11.74
N GLU A 175 3.72 -7.37 12.89
CA GLU A 175 2.92 -7.54 14.08
C GLU A 175 2.17 -6.24 14.40
N GLY A 176 1.02 -6.34 15.04
CA GLY A 176 0.23 -5.18 15.44
C GLY A 176 -1.21 -5.22 14.99
N SER A 177 -1.92 -4.13 15.22
CA SER A 177 -3.31 -3.95 14.82
C SER A 177 -3.72 -2.48 14.88
N GLY A 178 -4.81 -2.13 14.20
CA GLY A 178 -5.35 -0.78 14.17
C GLY A 178 -4.41 0.20 13.48
N ASP A 179 -3.78 1.08 14.25
CA ASP A 179 -2.86 2.11 13.79
C ASP A 179 -1.39 1.89 14.20
N ARG A 180 -1.09 0.72 14.78
CA ARG A 180 0.23 0.38 15.31
C ARG A 180 0.72 -0.94 14.74
N PHE A 181 1.75 -0.87 13.92
CA PHE A 181 2.40 -2.03 13.32
C PHE A 181 3.89 -1.95 13.52
N THR A 182 4.50 -3.10 13.81
CA THR A 182 5.94 -3.24 14.05
C THR A 182 6.50 -4.45 13.32
N ILE A 183 7.79 -4.40 13.04
CA ILE A 183 8.58 -5.52 12.50
C ILE A 183 9.74 -5.72 13.46
N ALA A 184 9.98 -6.96 13.87
CA ALA A 184 11.00 -7.28 14.87
C ALA A 184 12.40 -6.84 14.41
N GLY A 185 13.27 -6.48 15.35
CA GLY A 185 14.60 -5.92 15.08
C GLY A 185 15.54 -6.84 14.30
N GLU A 186 15.38 -8.17 14.43
CA GLU A 186 16.12 -9.15 13.61
C GLU A 186 15.82 -9.03 12.11
N GLY A 187 14.65 -8.47 11.75
CA GLY A 187 14.25 -8.17 10.38
C GLY A 187 14.71 -6.81 9.87
N THR A 188 15.57 -6.09 10.58
CA THR A 188 16.08 -4.76 10.21
C THR A 188 17.60 -4.72 10.11
N LEU A 189 18.15 -3.75 9.35
CA LEU A 189 19.61 -3.57 9.24
C LEU A 189 20.21 -2.96 10.50
N SER A 190 19.45 -2.19 11.26
CA SER A 190 19.91 -1.55 12.49
C SER A 190 19.87 -2.47 13.71
N GLY A 191 19.11 -3.60 13.63
CA GLY A 191 18.83 -4.46 14.77
C GLY A 191 17.74 -3.92 15.71
N THR A 192 17.16 -2.75 15.42
CA THR A 192 16.07 -2.13 16.17
C THR A 192 14.73 -2.44 15.49
N ALA A 193 13.69 -2.74 16.27
CA ALA A 193 12.37 -2.99 15.69
C ALA A 193 11.89 -1.80 14.86
N ALA A 194 11.36 -2.08 13.67
CA ALA A 194 10.74 -1.07 12.82
C ALA A 194 9.31 -0.80 13.24
N SER A 195 8.88 0.45 13.17
CA SER A 195 7.50 0.86 13.39
C SER A 195 6.92 1.54 12.16
N VAL A 196 5.65 1.29 11.87
CA VAL A 196 4.92 2.07 10.87
C VAL A 196 4.61 3.44 11.46
N ILE A 197 5.21 4.47 10.91
CA ILE A 197 5.03 5.86 11.36
C ILE A 197 3.95 6.61 10.57
N CYS A 198 3.70 6.23 9.32
CA CYS A 198 2.56 6.72 8.54
C CYS A 198 2.08 5.59 7.62
N GLY A 199 0.88 5.13 7.83
CA GLY A 199 0.32 3.98 7.12
C GLY A 199 -0.87 4.31 6.26
N ASN A 200 -1.22 3.33 5.39
CA ASN A 200 -2.38 3.38 4.52
C ASN A 200 -2.40 4.57 3.55
N VAL A 201 -1.24 4.95 3.04
CA VAL A 201 -1.13 6.03 2.06
C VAL A 201 -1.43 5.46 0.66
N PRO A 202 -2.52 5.89 0.01
CA PRO A 202 -2.89 5.37 -1.30
C PRO A 202 -2.02 5.98 -2.40
N THR A 203 -1.66 5.16 -3.40
CA THR A 203 -1.12 5.60 -4.69
C THR A 203 -1.88 4.92 -5.82
N ALA A 204 -1.64 5.29 -7.08
CA ALA A 204 -2.37 4.73 -8.22
C ALA A 204 -2.25 3.19 -8.28
N ASN A 205 -1.07 2.63 -8.00
CA ASN A 205 -0.80 1.19 -8.11
C ASN A 205 -0.44 0.50 -6.79
N ALA A 206 -0.32 1.22 -5.66
CA ALA A 206 0.12 0.65 -4.40
C ALA A 206 -0.54 1.28 -3.16
N THR A 207 -0.38 0.62 -2.01
CA THR A 207 -0.58 1.22 -0.68
C THR A 207 0.78 1.36 -0.02
N VAL A 208 1.10 2.53 0.53
CA VAL A 208 2.39 2.82 1.14
C VAL A 208 2.27 2.88 2.66
N TYR A 209 3.21 2.23 3.34
CA TYR A 209 3.41 2.28 4.78
C TYR A 209 4.83 2.80 5.04
N VAL A 210 4.94 3.99 5.58
CA VAL A 210 6.23 4.60 5.93
C VAL A 210 6.71 4.03 7.25
N ILE A 211 7.96 3.55 7.27
CA ILE A 211 8.60 2.91 8.42
C ILE A 211 9.87 3.67 8.86
N ASP A 212 10.21 3.54 10.12
CA ASP A 212 11.34 4.24 10.77
C ASP A 212 12.65 3.45 10.75
N GLN A 213 12.69 2.24 10.19
CA GLN A 213 13.89 1.42 10.04
C GLN A 213 13.94 0.78 8.65
N VAL A 214 15.16 0.51 8.17
CA VAL A 214 15.38 -0.23 6.92
C VAL A 214 15.34 -1.72 7.20
N LEU A 215 14.51 -2.46 6.46
CA LEU A 215 14.38 -3.91 6.60
C LEU A 215 15.59 -4.63 6.02
N LYS A 216 15.88 -5.79 6.57
CA LYS A 216 16.96 -6.66 6.14
C LYS A 216 16.37 -7.85 5.39
N PRO A 217 16.74 -8.09 4.12
CA PRO A 217 16.29 -9.28 3.43
C PRO A 217 16.78 -10.52 4.14
N THR A 218 15.90 -11.50 4.31
CA THR A 218 16.32 -12.83 4.73
C THR A 218 16.95 -13.51 3.52
N ALA A 219 18.16 -14.07 3.70
CA ALA A 219 18.78 -14.81 2.62
C ALA A 219 17.84 -15.92 2.13
N PRO A 220 17.75 -16.17 0.80
CA PRO A 220 16.92 -17.23 0.24
C PRO A 220 17.38 -18.61 0.67
#